data_44044affc0823834a6761bbd204a00e7
#
_entry.id   44044affc0823834a6761bbd204a00e7
#
_cell.length_a   1.000
_cell.length_b   1.000
_cell.length_c   1.000
_cell.angle_alpha   90.00
_cell.angle_beta   90.00
_cell.angle_gamma   90.00
#
_symmetry.space_group_name_H-M   'P 1'
#
loop_
_entity.id
_entity.type
_entity.pdbx_description
1 polymer ?
#
loop_
_entity_poly.entity_id
_entity_poly.type
_entity_poly.pdbx_seq_one_letter_code
_entity_poly.pdbx_strand_id
1 'polypeptide(L)'
;MILNNKNIAIVALVTSALLFGSTFAVVKDLITSISPVNIVFLRYVIAAMLFLIIGGIPEKTYIFPGLLMGVFLWIGYITQTIGLETTSTINSGVVTGFYIVLTPIFSKFINNKTIQRKNLIGSVSGFFGILLIALNDLDQLFGNLFTLICATGYALHIVMVERYIKNMSISKLMFIQSLSGAIFCLPFLNFTNLGLASDFIFPILFLGFVVNFCAFYLQLFGQKSINASTASL
;
A
#
# COMPACT_ATOMS: atom_id res chain seq x y z
N MET A 1 -16.50 -1.41 28.65
CA MET A 1 -15.82 -0.18 28.17
C MET A 1 -16.17 -0.03 26.68
N ILE A 2 -17.12 0.86 26.35
CA ILE A 2 -17.55 1.06 24.95
C ILE A 2 -16.46 1.90 24.28
N LEU A 3 -15.69 1.28 23.37
CA LEU A 3 -14.70 2.01 22.57
C LEU A 3 -15.44 3.07 21.74
N ASN A 4 -15.02 4.32 21.82
CA ASN A 4 -15.49 5.39 20.96
C ASN A 4 -15.13 5.03 19.51
N ASN A 5 -15.98 5.36 18.54
CA ASN A 5 -15.76 5.09 17.10
C ASN A 5 -14.37 5.52 16.60
N LYS A 6 -13.80 6.59 17.19
CA LYS A 6 -12.44 7.05 16.88
C LYS A 6 -11.36 6.08 17.38
N ASN A 7 -11.54 5.48 18.56
CA ASN A 7 -10.58 4.52 19.10
C ASN A 7 -10.56 3.22 18.28
N ILE A 8 -11.73 2.77 17.82
CA ILE A 8 -11.85 1.60 16.93
C ILE A 8 -11.13 1.87 15.62
N ALA A 9 -11.28 3.07 15.06
CA ALA A 9 -10.59 3.47 13.82
C ALA A 9 -9.06 3.49 14.00
N ILE A 10 -8.55 3.98 15.14
CA ILE A 10 -7.11 3.97 15.44
C ILE A 10 -6.60 2.53 15.58
N VAL A 11 -7.31 1.66 16.31
CA VAL A 11 -6.92 0.25 16.43
C VAL A 11 -6.88 -0.43 15.07
N ALA A 12 -7.87 -0.17 14.20
CA ALA A 12 -7.88 -0.70 12.83
C ALA A 12 -6.65 -0.24 12.02
N LEU A 13 -6.27 1.03 12.12
CA LEU A 13 -5.07 1.57 11.45
C LEU A 13 -3.78 0.95 12.00
N VAL A 14 -3.63 0.85 13.31
CA VAL A 14 -2.44 0.21 13.92
C VAL A 14 -2.35 -1.25 13.52
N THR A 15 -3.46 -1.99 13.55
CA THR A 15 -3.49 -3.39 13.10
C THR A 15 -3.11 -3.51 11.62
N SER A 16 -3.64 -2.63 10.77
CA SER A 16 -3.28 -2.63 9.34
C SER A 16 -1.79 -2.34 9.13
N ALA A 17 -1.20 -1.41 9.88
CA ALA A 17 0.23 -1.10 9.80
C ALA A 17 1.11 -2.29 10.20
N LEU A 18 0.75 -3.02 11.25
CA LEU A 18 1.46 -4.24 11.65
C LEU A 18 1.40 -5.32 10.56
N LEU A 19 0.22 -5.50 9.94
CA LEU A 19 0.06 -6.45 8.83
C LEU A 19 0.86 -6.02 7.60
N PHE A 20 0.92 -4.73 7.26
CA PHE A 20 1.76 -4.24 6.18
C PHE A 20 3.25 -4.44 6.48
N GLY A 21 3.68 -4.23 7.72
CA GLY A 21 5.08 -4.46 8.12
C GLY A 21 5.54 -5.91 7.92
N SER A 22 4.64 -6.88 8.11
CA SER A 22 4.97 -8.31 7.92
C SER A 22 5.23 -8.68 6.45
N THR A 23 4.82 -7.86 5.48
CA THR A 23 4.96 -8.17 4.04
C THR A 23 6.40 -8.18 3.57
N PHE A 24 7.25 -7.32 4.15
CA PHE A 24 8.63 -7.14 3.65
C PHE A 24 9.43 -8.44 3.68
N ALA A 25 9.35 -9.20 4.76
CA ALA A 25 10.04 -10.48 4.89
C ALA A 25 9.47 -11.53 3.90
N VAL A 26 8.14 -11.65 3.83
CA VAL A 26 7.47 -12.61 2.95
C VAL A 26 7.76 -12.31 1.47
N VAL A 27 7.71 -11.04 1.07
CA VAL A 27 8.01 -10.64 -0.31
C VAL A 27 9.49 -10.85 -0.62
N LYS A 28 10.40 -10.52 0.31
CA LYS A 28 11.85 -10.71 0.12
C LYS A 28 12.21 -12.18 -0.13
N ASP A 29 11.52 -13.09 0.53
CA ASP A 29 11.71 -14.53 0.31
C ASP A 29 11.15 -14.95 -1.06
N LEU A 30 9.92 -14.54 -1.40
CA LEU A 30 9.27 -14.92 -2.65
C LEU A 30 9.99 -14.42 -3.91
N ILE A 31 10.60 -13.24 -3.90
CA ILE A 31 11.28 -12.68 -5.09
C ILE A 31 12.52 -13.46 -5.51
N THR A 32 13.03 -14.35 -4.65
CA THR A 32 14.12 -15.27 -5.00
C THR A 32 13.70 -16.30 -6.05
N SER A 33 12.40 -16.56 -6.17
CA SER A 33 11.85 -17.65 -6.99
C SER A 33 10.72 -17.20 -7.93
N ILE A 34 10.03 -16.12 -7.62
CA ILE A 34 8.88 -15.63 -8.40
C ILE A 34 9.14 -14.18 -8.82
N SER A 35 8.82 -13.84 -10.06
CA SER A 35 8.98 -12.46 -10.54
C SER A 35 8.14 -11.46 -9.71
N PRO A 36 8.65 -10.23 -9.47
CA PRO A 36 7.93 -9.19 -8.74
C PRO A 36 6.51 -8.95 -9.26
N VAL A 37 6.34 -8.94 -10.58
CA VAL A 37 5.04 -8.70 -11.21
C VAL A 37 4.04 -9.81 -10.89
N ASN A 38 4.49 -11.07 -10.92
CA ASN A 38 3.62 -12.21 -10.63
C ASN A 38 3.16 -12.20 -9.17
N ILE A 39 4.03 -11.88 -8.23
CA ILE A 39 3.67 -11.73 -6.82
C ILE A 39 2.60 -10.65 -6.66
N VAL A 40 2.81 -9.48 -7.26
CA VAL A 40 1.88 -8.35 -7.20
C VAL A 40 0.55 -8.69 -7.89
N PHE A 41 0.56 -9.37 -9.02
CA PHE A 41 -0.63 -9.83 -9.73
C PHE A 41 -1.48 -10.77 -8.88
N LEU A 42 -0.87 -11.84 -8.35
CA LEU A 42 -1.59 -12.86 -7.59
C LEU A 42 -2.25 -12.30 -6.34
N ARG A 43 -1.56 -11.44 -5.60
CA ARG A 43 -2.15 -10.81 -4.41
C ARG A 43 -3.32 -9.88 -4.75
N TYR A 44 -3.29 -9.20 -5.91
CA TYR A 44 -4.42 -8.39 -6.38
C TYR A 44 -5.61 -9.23 -6.84
N VAL A 45 -5.37 -10.34 -7.56
CA VAL A 45 -6.43 -11.26 -7.99
C VAL A 45 -7.17 -11.83 -6.80
N ILE A 46 -6.44 -12.32 -5.79
CA ILE A 46 -7.05 -12.87 -4.56
C ILE A 46 -7.90 -11.79 -3.87
N ALA A 47 -7.36 -10.59 -3.67
CA ALA A 47 -8.09 -9.50 -3.04
C ALA A 47 -9.33 -9.08 -3.85
N ALA A 48 -9.21 -8.98 -5.18
CA ALA A 48 -10.33 -8.63 -6.04
C ALA A 48 -11.47 -9.64 -5.92
N MET A 49 -11.17 -10.96 -5.97
CA MET A 49 -12.18 -12.00 -5.79
C MET A 49 -12.89 -11.89 -4.44
N LEU A 50 -12.13 -11.71 -3.36
CA LEU A 50 -12.71 -11.60 -2.02
C LEU A 50 -13.58 -10.35 -1.86
N PHE A 51 -13.13 -9.20 -2.36
CA PHE A 51 -13.92 -7.98 -2.32
C PHE A 51 -15.16 -8.04 -3.20
N LEU A 52 -15.12 -8.75 -4.33
CA LEU A 52 -16.30 -9.00 -5.17
C LEU A 52 -17.34 -9.85 -4.43
N ILE A 53 -16.90 -10.92 -3.75
CA ILE A 53 -17.79 -11.81 -2.98
C ILE A 53 -18.53 -11.03 -1.88
N ILE A 54 -17.83 -10.13 -1.16
CA ILE A 54 -18.43 -9.41 -0.04
C ILE A 54 -19.22 -8.18 -0.49
N GLY A 55 -18.70 -7.44 -1.49
CA GLY A 55 -19.25 -6.15 -1.91
C GLY A 55 -20.24 -6.24 -3.06
N GLY A 56 -20.22 -7.35 -3.80
CA GLY A 56 -20.96 -7.48 -5.06
C GLY A 56 -20.41 -6.57 -6.16
N ILE A 57 -21.12 -6.50 -7.26
CA ILE A 57 -20.74 -5.68 -8.43
C ILE A 57 -20.90 -4.20 -8.09
N PRO A 58 -19.84 -3.38 -8.27
CA PRO A 58 -19.89 -1.96 -7.95
C PRO A 58 -20.66 -1.17 -9.03
N GLU A 59 -21.29 -0.08 -8.61
CA GLU A 59 -21.89 0.91 -9.48
C GLU A 59 -20.83 1.72 -10.24
N LYS A 60 -21.19 2.34 -11.37
CA LYS A 60 -20.27 3.13 -12.21
C LYS A 60 -19.54 4.24 -11.45
N THR A 61 -20.14 4.78 -10.39
CA THR A 61 -19.55 5.82 -9.53
C THR A 61 -18.26 5.39 -8.82
N TYR A 62 -18.04 4.07 -8.64
CA TYR A 62 -16.82 3.52 -8.04
C TYR A 62 -15.67 3.38 -9.03
N ILE A 63 -15.92 3.42 -10.35
CA ILE A 63 -14.90 3.10 -11.36
C ILE A 63 -13.74 4.10 -11.30
N PHE A 64 -14.03 5.40 -11.45
CA PHE A 64 -12.95 6.40 -11.48
C PHE A 64 -12.15 6.48 -10.17
N PRO A 65 -12.77 6.58 -8.97
CA PRO A 65 -12.03 6.55 -7.72
C PRO A 65 -11.22 5.27 -7.52
N GLY A 66 -11.79 4.11 -7.82
CA GLY A 66 -11.13 2.83 -7.68
C GLY A 66 -9.95 2.65 -8.64
N LEU A 67 -10.09 3.05 -9.91
CA LEU A 67 -8.99 3.07 -10.89
C LEU A 67 -7.84 3.97 -10.44
N LEU A 68 -8.15 5.20 -10.02
CA LEU A 68 -7.15 6.17 -9.58
C LEU A 68 -6.36 5.64 -8.36
N MET A 69 -7.08 5.11 -7.36
CA MET A 69 -6.45 4.48 -6.20
C MET A 69 -5.66 3.23 -6.59
N GLY A 70 -6.16 2.45 -7.56
CA GLY A 70 -5.50 1.26 -8.09
C GLY A 70 -4.17 1.58 -8.77
N VAL A 71 -4.10 2.67 -9.55
CA VAL A 71 -2.85 3.14 -10.17
C VAL A 71 -1.79 3.45 -9.11
N PHE A 72 -2.13 4.26 -8.10
CA PHE A 72 -1.17 4.64 -7.07
C PHE A 72 -0.73 3.45 -6.22
N LEU A 73 -1.65 2.55 -5.89
CA LEU A 73 -1.31 1.36 -5.14
C LEU A 73 -0.48 0.38 -5.98
N TRP A 74 -0.77 0.23 -7.27
CA TRP A 74 0.02 -0.59 -8.18
C TRP A 74 1.45 -0.07 -8.33
N ILE A 75 1.62 1.25 -8.53
CA ILE A 75 2.95 1.89 -8.54
C ILE A 75 3.67 1.57 -7.22
N GLY A 76 3.00 1.74 -6.07
CA GLY A 76 3.56 1.44 -4.77
C GLY A 76 4.05 0.00 -4.66
N TYR A 77 3.20 -0.97 -4.99
CA TYR A 77 3.54 -2.38 -4.86
C TYR A 77 4.62 -2.86 -5.83
N ILE A 78 4.51 -2.48 -7.10
CA ILE A 78 5.48 -2.96 -8.09
C ILE A 78 6.88 -2.40 -7.80
N THR A 79 6.96 -1.11 -7.48
CA THR A 79 8.25 -0.48 -7.18
C THR A 79 8.83 -0.94 -5.85
N GLN A 80 8.01 -1.21 -4.82
CA GLN A 80 8.47 -1.81 -3.58
C GLN A 80 9.05 -3.22 -3.81
N THR A 81 8.33 -4.05 -4.58
CA THR A 81 8.73 -5.43 -4.82
C THR A 81 10.01 -5.51 -5.67
N ILE A 82 10.13 -4.67 -6.71
CA ILE A 82 11.38 -4.52 -7.48
C ILE A 82 12.51 -3.97 -6.60
N GLY A 83 12.22 -2.96 -5.78
CA GLY A 83 13.21 -2.38 -4.87
C GLY A 83 13.79 -3.41 -3.91
N LEU A 84 12.98 -4.33 -3.42
CA LEU A 84 13.40 -5.42 -2.53
C LEU A 84 14.38 -6.41 -3.18
N GLU A 85 14.52 -6.45 -4.51
CA GLU A 85 15.54 -7.29 -5.16
C GLU A 85 16.95 -6.86 -4.75
N THR A 86 17.20 -5.56 -4.60
CA THR A 86 18.52 -4.98 -4.36
C THR A 86 18.66 -4.22 -3.04
N THR A 87 17.60 -4.07 -2.24
CA THR A 87 17.67 -3.47 -0.90
C THR A 87 17.28 -4.47 0.19
N SER A 88 17.68 -4.18 1.43
CA SER A 88 17.30 -4.98 2.60
C SER A 88 15.84 -4.71 2.99
N THR A 89 15.22 -5.67 3.70
CA THR A 89 13.85 -5.49 4.27
C THR A 89 13.78 -4.30 5.23
N ILE A 90 14.84 -4.06 6.00
CA ILE A 90 14.93 -2.95 6.96
C ILE A 90 14.97 -1.62 6.20
N ASN A 91 15.87 -1.47 5.23
CA ASN A 91 15.99 -0.25 4.44
C ASN A 91 14.69 0.03 3.67
N SER A 92 14.13 -0.99 3.01
CA SER A 92 12.85 -0.85 2.30
C SER A 92 11.73 -0.42 3.24
N GLY A 93 11.64 -0.98 4.45
CA GLY A 93 10.65 -0.58 5.45
C GLY A 93 10.79 0.88 5.87
N VAL A 94 12.00 1.33 6.20
CA VAL A 94 12.27 2.71 6.61
C VAL A 94 12.02 3.70 5.46
N VAL A 95 12.52 3.41 4.25
CA VAL A 95 12.33 4.28 3.08
C VAL A 95 10.84 4.32 2.67
N THR A 96 10.13 3.20 2.71
CA THR A 96 8.67 3.19 2.51
C THR A 96 7.97 4.13 3.51
N GLY A 97 8.38 4.11 4.79
CA GLY A 97 7.85 4.99 5.83
C GLY A 97 7.88 6.49 5.48
N PHE A 98 8.63 6.89 4.44
CA PHE A 98 8.62 8.27 3.96
C PHE A 98 7.24 8.72 3.44
N TYR A 99 6.32 7.81 3.15
CA TYR A 99 4.94 8.19 2.85
C TYR A 99 4.30 9.03 3.98
N ILE A 100 4.74 8.86 5.24
CA ILE A 100 4.28 9.66 6.39
C ILE A 100 4.58 11.15 6.17
N VAL A 101 5.74 11.45 5.58
CA VAL A 101 6.21 12.79 5.25
C VAL A 101 5.47 13.37 4.04
N LEU A 102 5.28 12.55 3.02
CA LEU A 102 4.65 12.96 1.75
C LEU A 102 3.14 13.16 1.87
N THR A 103 2.48 12.37 2.72
CA THR A 103 1.01 12.38 2.86
C THR A 103 0.45 13.77 3.23
N PRO A 104 0.94 14.49 4.26
CA PRO A 104 0.42 15.83 4.56
C PRO A 104 0.71 16.84 3.44
N ILE A 105 1.82 16.69 2.70
CA ILE A 105 2.15 17.55 1.56
C ILE A 105 1.12 17.34 0.45
N PHE A 106 0.89 16.10 0.02
CA PHE A 106 -0.11 15.81 -1.01
C PHE A 106 -1.54 16.13 -0.56
N SER A 107 -1.87 15.90 0.71
CA SER A 107 -3.18 16.25 1.27
C SER A 107 -3.45 17.76 1.22
N LYS A 108 -2.42 18.60 1.36
CA LYS A 108 -2.55 20.04 1.16
C LYS A 108 -2.94 20.40 -0.27
N PHE A 109 -2.25 19.83 -1.26
CA PHE A 109 -2.48 20.19 -2.66
C PHE A 109 -3.75 19.55 -3.25
N ILE A 110 -4.08 18.31 -2.85
CA ILE A 110 -5.18 17.54 -3.43
C ILE A 110 -6.49 17.75 -2.68
N ASN A 111 -6.44 17.80 -1.34
CA ASN A 111 -7.60 17.89 -0.47
C ASN A 111 -7.75 19.28 0.19
N ASN A 112 -6.91 20.27 -0.17
CA ASN A 112 -6.89 21.63 0.39
C ASN A 112 -6.77 21.64 1.93
N LYS A 113 -5.99 20.70 2.51
CA LYS A 113 -5.76 20.63 3.96
C LYS A 113 -4.59 21.50 4.39
N THR A 114 -4.67 22.04 5.60
CA THR A 114 -3.56 22.80 6.19
C THR A 114 -2.48 21.85 6.74
N ILE A 115 -1.20 22.13 6.42
CA ILE A 115 -0.08 21.40 7.01
C ILE A 115 0.17 21.96 8.43
N GLN A 116 0.11 21.11 9.43
CA GLN A 116 0.48 21.49 10.79
C GLN A 116 2.01 21.58 10.91
N ARG A 117 2.52 22.52 11.71
CA ARG A 117 3.98 22.72 11.93
C ARG A 117 4.70 21.43 12.36
N LYS A 118 4.04 20.59 13.20
CA LYS A 118 4.59 19.30 13.61
C LYS A 118 4.81 18.34 12.44
N ASN A 119 3.91 18.35 11.45
CA ASN A 119 4.05 17.52 10.26
C ASN A 119 5.21 18.00 9.39
N LEU A 120 5.43 19.30 9.28
CA LEU A 120 6.56 19.88 8.55
C LEU A 120 7.90 19.49 9.20
N ILE A 121 8.01 19.60 10.53
CA ILE A 121 9.20 19.18 11.28
C ILE A 121 9.45 17.67 11.07
N GLY A 122 8.42 16.84 11.21
CA GLY A 122 8.50 15.41 10.95
C GLY A 122 8.94 15.10 9.51
N SER A 123 8.44 15.87 8.53
CA SER A 123 8.83 15.74 7.12
C SER A 123 10.33 16.02 6.92
N VAL A 124 10.83 17.10 7.46
CA VAL A 124 12.26 17.46 7.35
C VAL A 124 13.14 16.42 8.05
N SER A 125 12.80 16.04 9.28
CA SER A 125 13.55 15.01 10.02
C SER A 125 13.55 13.65 9.30
N GLY A 126 12.39 13.24 8.76
CA GLY A 126 12.26 12.01 7.98
C GLY A 126 13.10 12.04 6.70
N PHE A 127 13.12 13.17 5.98
CA PHE A 127 13.98 13.35 4.79
C PHE A 127 15.46 13.13 5.11
N PHE A 128 15.96 13.78 6.18
CA PHE A 128 17.35 13.60 6.60
C PHE A 128 17.64 12.17 7.06
N GLY A 129 16.70 11.52 7.76
CA GLY A 129 16.85 10.12 8.16
C GLY A 129 17.00 9.18 6.95
N ILE A 130 16.18 9.36 5.91
CA ILE A 130 16.28 8.57 4.67
C ILE A 130 17.57 8.87 3.91
N LEU A 131 17.97 10.14 3.84
CA LEU A 131 19.23 10.52 3.21
C LEU A 131 20.42 9.83 3.85
N LEU A 132 20.47 9.77 5.18
CA LEU A 132 21.52 9.05 5.91
C LEU A 132 21.53 7.55 5.59
N ILE A 133 20.34 6.91 5.49
CA ILE A 133 20.26 5.49 5.12
C ILE A 133 20.70 5.28 3.68
N ALA A 134 20.24 6.12 2.74
CA ALA A 134 20.56 5.99 1.33
C ALA A 134 22.07 6.20 1.05
N LEU A 135 22.74 7.05 1.80
CA LEU A 135 24.18 7.32 1.65
C LEU A 135 25.07 6.29 2.36
N ASN A 136 24.53 5.56 3.33
CA ASN A 136 25.32 4.60 4.10
C ASN A 136 25.64 3.30 3.35
N ASP A 137 24.86 2.97 2.31
CA ASP A 137 25.03 1.76 1.51
C ASP A 137 24.64 2.03 0.04
N LEU A 138 25.64 2.42 -0.74
CA LEU A 138 25.47 2.76 -2.15
C LEU A 138 25.09 1.56 -3.02
N ASP A 139 25.42 0.34 -2.60
CA ASP A 139 25.06 -0.89 -3.34
C ASP A 139 23.52 -1.11 -3.32
N GLN A 140 22.84 -0.56 -2.31
CA GLN A 140 21.37 -0.60 -2.20
C GLN A 140 20.66 0.61 -2.82
N LEU A 141 21.38 1.55 -3.42
CA LEU A 141 20.81 2.82 -3.90
C LEU A 141 19.67 2.62 -4.88
N PHE A 142 19.80 1.67 -5.84
CA PHE A 142 18.76 1.36 -6.80
C PHE A 142 17.47 0.91 -6.12
N GLY A 143 17.55 -0.07 -5.19
CA GLY A 143 16.40 -0.54 -4.44
C GLY A 143 15.77 0.54 -3.55
N ASN A 144 16.58 1.38 -2.94
CA ASN A 144 16.12 2.51 -2.13
C ASN A 144 15.37 3.56 -2.97
N LEU A 145 15.84 3.86 -4.20
CA LEU A 145 15.14 4.76 -5.13
C LEU A 145 13.78 4.21 -5.56
N PHE A 146 13.70 2.91 -5.91
CA PHE A 146 12.42 2.26 -6.21
C PHE A 146 11.48 2.29 -5.01
N THR A 147 11.99 2.06 -3.81
CA THR A 147 11.20 2.14 -2.57
C THR A 147 10.73 3.57 -2.28
N LEU A 148 11.47 4.60 -2.67
CA LEU A 148 11.02 6.00 -2.56
C LEU A 148 9.86 6.32 -3.52
N ILE A 149 9.87 5.74 -4.73
CA ILE A 149 8.72 5.82 -5.66
C ILE A 149 7.51 5.11 -5.02
N CYS A 150 7.73 3.95 -4.39
CA CYS A 150 6.70 3.26 -3.61
C CYS A 150 6.09 4.15 -2.53
N ALA A 151 6.91 4.83 -1.71
CA ALA A 151 6.44 5.74 -0.68
C ALA A 151 5.56 6.86 -1.26
N THR A 152 5.92 7.37 -2.44
CA THR A 152 5.13 8.37 -3.17
C THR A 152 3.77 7.81 -3.59
N GLY A 153 3.75 6.60 -4.16
CA GLY A 153 2.51 5.90 -4.54
C GLY A 153 1.58 5.69 -3.35
N TYR A 154 2.12 5.23 -2.22
CA TYR A 154 1.32 5.02 -1.00
C TYR A 154 0.80 6.32 -0.40
N ALA A 155 1.59 7.39 -0.38
CA ALA A 155 1.13 8.69 0.08
C ALA A 155 -0.05 9.21 -0.76
N LEU A 156 0.06 9.12 -2.08
CA LEU A 156 -1.02 9.50 -3.01
C LEU A 156 -2.26 8.62 -2.81
N HIS A 157 -2.08 7.30 -2.66
CA HIS A 157 -3.17 6.38 -2.37
C HIS A 157 -3.93 6.78 -1.08
N ILE A 158 -3.22 6.99 0.03
CA ILE A 158 -3.80 7.38 1.33
C ILE A 158 -4.61 8.68 1.20
N VAL A 159 -4.09 9.66 0.44
CA VAL A 159 -4.77 10.94 0.19
C VAL A 159 -6.02 10.77 -0.67
N MET A 160 -5.98 9.88 -1.68
CA MET A 160 -7.16 9.56 -2.49
C MET A 160 -8.21 8.80 -1.69
N VAL A 161 -7.80 7.88 -0.80
CA VAL A 161 -8.74 7.23 0.14
C VAL A 161 -9.47 8.29 0.96
N GLU A 162 -8.78 9.26 1.57
CA GLU A 162 -9.44 10.34 2.33
C GLU A 162 -10.48 11.10 1.49
N ARG A 163 -10.17 11.34 0.21
CA ARG A 163 -11.03 12.09 -0.70
C ARG A 163 -12.35 11.38 -1.00
N TYR A 164 -12.32 10.06 -1.18
CA TYR A 164 -13.46 9.32 -1.72
C TYR A 164 -14.18 8.42 -0.73
N ILE A 165 -13.51 7.93 0.34
CA ILE A 165 -14.04 6.83 1.16
C ILE A 165 -15.29 7.15 1.96
N LYS A 166 -15.52 8.43 2.33
CA LYS A 166 -16.56 8.79 3.30
C LYS A 166 -17.96 8.31 2.91
N ASN A 167 -18.32 8.41 1.63
CA ASN A 167 -19.64 8.08 1.10
C ASN A 167 -19.65 6.81 0.24
N MET A 168 -18.56 6.00 0.31
CA MET A 168 -18.41 4.82 -0.53
C MET A 168 -18.34 3.54 0.32
N SER A 169 -18.79 2.42 -0.27
CA SER A 169 -18.57 1.09 0.28
C SER A 169 -17.09 0.71 0.12
N ILE A 170 -16.46 0.28 1.21
CA ILE A 170 -15.06 -0.15 1.21
C ILE A 170 -14.88 -1.30 0.23
N SER A 171 -15.72 -2.34 0.32
CA SER A 171 -15.56 -3.55 -0.50
C SER A 171 -15.68 -3.28 -2.00
N LYS A 172 -16.66 -2.45 -2.41
CA LYS A 172 -16.85 -2.08 -3.82
C LYS A 172 -15.69 -1.25 -4.36
N LEU A 173 -15.19 -0.30 -3.56
CA LEU A 173 -14.06 0.54 -3.93
C LEU A 173 -12.77 -0.29 -4.05
N MET A 174 -12.52 -1.16 -3.07
CA MET A 174 -11.37 -2.07 -3.04
C MET A 174 -11.42 -3.12 -4.15
N PHE A 175 -12.61 -3.57 -4.56
CA PHE A 175 -12.74 -4.46 -5.72
C PHE A 175 -12.19 -3.79 -6.99
N ILE A 176 -12.65 -2.58 -7.33
CA ILE A 176 -12.16 -1.86 -8.53
C ILE A 176 -10.67 -1.57 -8.42
N GLN A 177 -10.19 -1.13 -7.25
CA GLN A 177 -8.78 -0.88 -7.00
C GLN A 177 -7.92 -2.14 -7.22
N SER A 178 -8.33 -3.27 -6.65
CA SER A 178 -7.57 -4.52 -6.79
C SER A 178 -7.65 -5.08 -8.21
N LEU A 179 -8.81 -5.00 -8.85
CA LEU A 179 -8.99 -5.43 -10.24
C LEU A 179 -8.11 -4.60 -11.19
N SER A 180 -8.08 -3.28 -11.03
CA SER A 180 -7.23 -2.42 -11.85
C SER A 180 -5.74 -2.71 -11.65
N GLY A 181 -5.30 -2.92 -10.40
CA GLY A 181 -3.92 -3.32 -10.10
C GLY A 181 -3.53 -4.65 -10.77
N ALA A 182 -4.44 -5.63 -10.77
CA ALA A 182 -4.23 -6.88 -11.48
C ALA A 182 -4.14 -6.66 -13.01
N ILE A 183 -5.03 -5.85 -13.58
CA ILE A 183 -5.02 -5.52 -15.02
C ILE A 183 -3.69 -4.83 -15.43
N PHE A 184 -3.19 -3.90 -14.62
CA PHE A 184 -1.91 -3.23 -14.90
C PHE A 184 -0.70 -4.17 -14.86
N CYS A 185 -0.79 -5.32 -14.17
CA CYS A 185 0.25 -6.34 -14.19
C CYS A 185 0.24 -7.19 -15.47
N LEU A 186 -0.90 -7.35 -16.16
CA LEU A 186 -1.06 -8.30 -17.28
C LEU A 186 0.01 -8.20 -18.37
N PRO A 187 0.39 -6.98 -18.87
CA PRO A 187 1.38 -6.86 -19.95
C PRO A 187 2.79 -7.33 -19.56
N PHE A 188 3.07 -7.45 -18.26
CA PHE A 188 4.40 -7.73 -17.72
C PHE A 188 4.50 -9.10 -17.04
N LEU A 189 3.47 -9.93 -17.13
CA LEU A 189 3.45 -11.26 -16.50
C LEU A 189 4.50 -12.19 -17.09
N ASN A 190 5.19 -12.89 -16.20
CA ASN A 190 6.05 -14.00 -16.56
C ASN A 190 5.25 -15.31 -16.47
N PHE A 191 4.81 -15.83 -17.63
CA PHE A 191 4.00 -17.04 -17.70
C PHE A 191 4.79 -18.34 -17.44
N THR A 192 6.12 -18.31 -17.49
CA THR A 192 6.93 -19.51 -17.25
C THR A 192 6.97 -19.89 -15.77
N ASN A 193 6.79 -18.93 -14.86
CA ASN A 193 6.73 -19.17 -13.43
C ASN A 193 5.68 -18.24 -12.78
N LEU A 194 4.43 -18.68 -12.76
CA LEU A 194 3.33 -17.91 -12.16
C LEU A 194 3.29 -17.98 -10.62
N GLY A 195 4.18 -18.74 -9.98
CA GLY A 195 4.20 -18.86 -8.52
C GLY A 195 3.07 -19.73 -7.96
N LEU A 196 2.52 -20.64 -8.76
CA LEU A 196 1.43 -21.55 -8.36
C LEU A 196 1.96 -22.90 -7.82
N ALA A 197 3.27 -23.07 -7.64
CA ALA A 197 3.82 -24.24 -7.00
C ALA A 197 3.40 -24.32 -5.53
N SER A 198 3.30 -25.55 -5.00
CA SER A 198 2.80 -25.81 -3.64
C SER A 198 3.48 -24.99 -2.56
N ASP A 199 4.78 -24.79 -2.69
CA ASP A 199 5.62 -24.11 -1.69
C ASP A 199 5.32 -22.60 -1.58
N PHE A 200 4.72 -22.00 -2.62
CA PHE A 200 4.41 -20.58 -2.68
C PHE A 200 2.95 -20.25 -2.36
N ILE A 201 2.07 -21.26 -2.30
CA ILE A 201 0.63 -21.05 -2.10
C ILE A 201 0.35 -20.32 -0.79
N PHE A 202 0.92 -20.76 0.33
CA PHE A 202 0.68 -20.13 1.63
C PHE A 202 1.20 -18.68 1.71
N PRO A 203 2.45 -18.37 1.32
CA PRO A 203 2.93 -16.98 1.27
C PRO A 203 2.06 -16.09 0.37
N ILE A 204 1.65 -16.56 -0.81
CA ILE A 204 0.80 -15.80 -1.73
C ILE A 204 -0.61 -15.58 -1.15
N LEU A 205 -1.21 -16.62 -0.54
CA LEU A 205 -2.50 -16.48 0.15
C LEU A 205 -2.39 -15.50 1.33
N PHE A 206 -1.30 -15.54 2.09
CA PHE A 206 -1.05 -14.56 3.14
C PHE A 206 -1.02 -13.13 2.59
N LEU A 207 -0.29 -12.88 1.52
CA LEU A 207 -0.21 -11.57 0.89
C LEU A 207 -1.57 -11.13 0.31
N GLY A 208 -2.31 -12.02 -0.33
CA GLY A 208 -3.60 -11.71 -0.94
C GLY A 208 -4.71 -11.53 0.09
N PHE A 209 -4.85 -12.46 1.04
CA PHE A 209 -5.94 -12.47 2.01
C PHE A 209 -5.63 -11.57 3.20
N VAL A 210 -4.51 -11.81 3.92
CA VAL A 210 -4.25 -11.08 5.17
C VAL A 210 -3.87 -9.63 4.86
N VAL A 211 -3.02 -9.40 3.87
CA VAL A 211 -2.51 -8.06 3.60
C VAL A 211 -3.42 -7.29 2.64
N ASN A 212 -3.64 -7.80 1.42
CA ASN A 212 -4.39 -7.02 0.43
C ASN A 212 -5.89 -6.94 0.73
N PHE A 213 -6.44 -7.95 1.38
CA PHE A 213 -7.85 -7.92 1.75
C PHE A 213 -8.08 -7.40 3.17
N CYS A 214 -7.56 -8.05 4.22
CA CYS A 214 -7.84 -7.66 5.60
C CYS A 214 -7.18 -6.32 5.97
N ALA A 215 -5.87 -6.13 5.73
CA ALA A 215 -5.18 -4.92 6.17
C ALA A 215 -5.70 -3.68 5.44
N PHE A 216 -5.95 -3.73 4.11
CA PHE A 216 -6.54 -2.59 3.41
C PHE A 216 -7.99 -2.32 3.81
N TYR A 217 -8.79 -3.36 4.08
CA TYR A 217 -10.13 -3.14 4.63
C TYR A 217 -10.06 -2.35 5.94
N LEU A 218 -9.18 -2.74 6.86
CA LEU A 218 -8.95 -2.05 8.13
C LEU A 218 -8.44 -0.63 7.94
N GLN A 219 -7.50 -0.41 7.01
CA GLN A 219 -6.99 0.92 6.68
C GLN A 219 -8.11 1.84 6.18
N LEU A 220 -8.90 1.40 5.20
CA LEU A 220 -9.99 2.22 4.66
C LEU A 220 -11.09 2.45 5.72
N PHE A 221 -11.37 1.44 6.54
CA PHE A 221 -12.29 1.57 7.66
C PHE A 221 -11.82 2.67 8.63
N GLY A 222 -10.56 2.66 9.02
CA GLY A 222 -9.96 3.69 9.87
C GLY A 222 -10.01 5.08 9.23
N GLN A 223 -9.70 5.17 7.93
CA GLN A 223 -9.70 6.41 7.17
C GLN A 223 -11.10 7.01 6.93
N LYS A 224 -12.20 6.27 7.16
CA LYS A 224 -13.55 6.87 7.20
C LYS A 224 -13.69 7.91 8.32
N SER A 225 -12.97 7.75 9.40
CA SER A 225 -13.06 8.60 10.61
C SER A 225 -11.79 9.39 10.90
N ILE A 226 -10.66 8.99 10.32
CA ILE A 226 -9.33 9.58 10.55
C ILE A 226 -8.83 10.18 9.22
N ASN A 227 -8.29 11.41 9.28
CA ASN A 227 -7.74 12.07 8.09
C ASN A 227 -6.42 11.41 7.63
N ALA A 228 -6.05 11.64 6.35
CA ALA A 228 -4.88 11.04 5.71
C ALA A 228 -3.58 11.26 6.50
N SER A 229 -3.32 12.51 6.93
CA SER A 229 -2.09 12.85 7.67
C SER A 229 -1.98 12.18 9.05
N THR A 230 -3.09 11.83 9.67
CA THR A 230 -3.08 11.08 10.93
C THR A 230 -3.09 9.57 10.67
N ALA A 231 -3.74 9.13 9.60
CA ALA A 231 -3.79 7.73 9.23
C ALA A 231 -2.45 7.22 8.68
N SER A 232 -1.59 8.10 8.19
CA SER A 232 -0.23 7.76 7.74
C SER A 232 0.79 7.63 8.88
N LEU A 233 0.49 8.12 10.10
CA LEU A 233 1.34 7.97 11.28
C LEU A 233 1.24 6.58 11.90
#